data_3041f692132495e4226761716d57a9e7
#
_entry.id   3041f692132495e4226761716d57a9e7
#
_cell.length_a   1.000
_cell.length_b   1.000
_cell.length_c   1.000
_cell.angle_alpha   90.00
_cell.angle_beta   90.00
_cell.angle_gamma   90.00
#
_symmetry.space_group_name_H-M   'P 1'
#
loop_
_entity.id
_entity.type
_entity.pdbx_description
1 polymer ?
#
loop_
_entity_poly.entity_id
_entity_poly.type
_entity_poly.pdbx_seq_one_letter_code
_entity_poly.pdbx_strand_id
1 'polypeptide(L)'
;MAISDSSYNELAKQVYNVEPSKAKSNGDLVIVAGKTVKDPITKRQYRVLLVQDNNNDAHKTNDNGMQAMAVAPIVKGDIDTSQVVIAYAGTNAADSRDLDTDWQLLIRGNQDDLVSGNIDGGNFVIAENQLRSAQKFYQQVKRKYPHSALTTTGHSLGAYLALIVAAE
;
A
#
# COMPACT_ATOMS: atom_id res chain seq x y z
N MET A 1 5.79 -12.35 -18.04
CA MET A 1 5.54 -11.07 -18.75
C MET A 1 5.66 -9.93 -17.74
N ALA A 2 6.50 -8.93 -18.00
CA ALA A 2 6.73 -7.84 -17.06
C ALA A 2 5.46 -7.03 -16.79
N ILE A 3 5.27 -6.60 -15.53
CA ILE A 3 4.20 -5.68 -15.13
C ILE A 3 4.64 -4.29 -15.56
N SER A 4 3.76 -3.52 -16.18
CA SER A 4 4.08 -2.18 -16.68
C SER A 4 3.99 -1.12 -15.57
N ASP A 5 4.71 0.00 -15.73
CA ASP A 5 4.62 1.15 -14.82
C ASP A 5 3.19 1.68 -14.70
N SER A 6 2.43 1.64 -15.80
CA SER A 6 1.00 1.98 -15.80
C SER A 6 0.21 1.08 -14.86
N SER A 7 0.47 -0.22 -14.85
CA SER A 7 -0.21 -1.16 -13.95
C SER A 7 0.17 -0.91 -12.49
N TYR A 8 1.45 -0.64 -12.19
CA TYR A 8 1.87 -0.28 -10.82
C TYR A 8 1.15 0.98 -10.33
N ASN A 9 1.07 2.01 -11.17
CA ASN A 9 0.38 3.25 -10.85
C ASN A 9 -1.12 3.02 -10.61
N GLU A 10 -1.76 2.19 -11.44
CA GLU A 10 -3.17 1.88 -11.29
C GLU A 10 -3.47 1.06 -10.01
N LEU A 11 -2.63 0.09 -9.69
CA LEU A 11 -2.76 -0.67 -8.45
C LEU A 11 -2.55 0.23 -7.22
N ALA A 12 -1.65 1.21 -7.29
CA ALA A 12 -1.44 2.19 -6.23
C ALA A 12 -2.65 3.13 -6.02
N LYS A 13 -3.46 3.37 -7.06
CA LYS A 13 -4.73 4.10 -6.94
C LYS A 13 -5.84 3.21 -6.35
N GLN A 14 -5.93 1.98 -6.81
CA GLN A 14 -7.02 1.08 -6.44
C GLN A 14 -6.93 0.58 -5.00
N VAL A 15 -5.73 0.52 -4.41
CA VAL A 15 -5.55 0.04 -3.03
C VAL A 15 -6.35 0.82 -1.99
N TYR A 16 -6.69 2.08 -2.24
CA TYR A 16 -7.55 2.88 -1.35
C TYR A 16 -8.95 2.27 -1.19
N ASN A 17 -9.42 1.51 -2.17
CA ASN A 17 -10.73 0.85 -2.13
C ASN A 17 -10.75 -0.43 -1.26
N VAL A 18 -9.64 -0.77 -0.61
CA VAL A 18 -9.61 -1.76 0.48
C VAL A 18 -10.42 -1.26 1.67
N GLU A 19 -10.41 0.05 1.93
CA GLU A 19 -11.23 0.66 2.96
C GLU A 19 -12.66 0.90 2.43
N PRO A 20 -13.70 0.35 3.10
CA PRO A 20 -15.09 0.44 2.62
C PRO A 20 -15.61 1.87 2.46
N SER A 21 -15.23 2.79 3.34
CA SER A 21 -15.67 4.19 3.27
C SER A 21 -15.09 4.91 2.05
N LYS A 22 -13.82 4.65 1.73
CA LYS A 22 -13.15 5.21 0.55
C LYS A 22 -13.71 4.62 -0.74
N ALA A 23 -13.90 3.31 -0.80
CA ALA A 23 -14.53 2.65 -1.94
C ALA A 23 -15.90 3.26 -2.25
N LYS A 24 -16.76 3.43 -1.23
CA LYS A 24 -18.06 4.06 -1.37
C LYS A 24 -17.95 5.51 -1.85
N SER A 25 -17.01 6.28 -1.32
CA SER A 25 -16.79 7.68 -1.71
C SER A 25 -16.34 7.80 -3.17
N ASN A 26 -15.55 6.82 -3.66
CA ASN A 26 -15.07 6.76 -5.03
C ASN A 26 -16.12 6.21 -6.01
N GLY A 27 -17.26 5.69 -5.51
CA GLY A 27 -18.26 5.00 -6.34
C GLY A 27 -17.80 3.60 -6.79
N ASP A 28 -16.83 3.01 -6.09
CA ASP A 28 -16.22 1.73 -6.42
C ASP A 28 -16.66 0.63 -5.45
N LEU A 29 -16.36 -0.61 -5.83
CA LEU A 29 -16.57 -1.77 -4.97
C LEU A 29 -15.39 -1.94 -4.01
N VAL A 30 -15.71 -2.36 -2.78
CA VAL A 30 -14.69 -2.71 -1.78
C VAL A 30 -13.81 -3.84 -2.30
N ILE A 31 -12.49 -3.66 -2.20
CA ILE A 31 -11.50 -4.67 -2.56
C ILE A 31 -11.31 -5.61 -1.37
N VAL A 32 -11.55 -6.89 -1.62
CA VAL A 32 -11.32 -7.97 -0.66
C VAL A 32 -10.53 -9.12 -1.31
N ALA A 33 -9.89 -9.95 -0.50
CA ALA A 33 -9.18 -11.13 -1.00
C ALA A 33 -10.11 -12.03 -1.85
N GLY A 34 -9.58 -12.59 -2.92
CA GLY A 34 -10.30 -13.42 -3.89
C GLY A 34 -10.98 -12.64 -5.02
N LYS A 35 -11.13 -11.32 -4.91
CA LYS A 35 -11.64 -10.48 -6.02
C LYS A 35 -10.59 -10.26 -7.11
N THR A 36 -11.06 -9.86 -8.27
CA THR A 36 -10.21 -9.45 -9.41
C THR A 36 -10.29 -7.94 -9.54
N VAL A 37 -9.12 -7.31 -9.62
CA VAL A 37 -8.96 -5.90 -10.00
C VAL A 37 -8.44 -5.82 -11.42
N LYS A 38 -8.80 -4.76 -12.14
CA LYS A 38 -8.46 -4.60 -13.56
C LYS A 38 -7.76 -3.26 -13.76
N ASP A 39 -6.65 -3.30 -14.48
CA ASP A 39 -6.03 -2.10 -15.03
C ASP A 39 -6.86 -1.63 -16.24
N PRO A 40 -7.47 -0.45 -16.18
CA PRO A 40 -8.33 0.05 -17.26
C PRO A 40 -7.55 0.41 -18.52
N ILE A 41 -6.23 0.65 -18.42
CA ILE A 41 -5.36 1.05 -19.53
C ILE A 41 -4.87 -0.19 -20.28
N THR A 42 -4.18 -1.09 -19.58
CA THR A 42 -3.59 -2.31 -20.17
C THR A 42 -4.59 -3.45 -20.34
N LYS A 43 -5.78 -3.33 -19.71
CA LYS A 43 -6.82 -4.38 -19.62
C LYS A 43 -6.38 -5.63 -18.87
N ARG A 44 -5.20 -5.61 -18.23
CA ARG A 44 -4.72 -6.71 -17.39
C ARG A 44 -5.59 -6.87 -16.15
N GLN A 45 -5.72 -8.12 -15.76
CA GLN A 45 -6.46 -8.50 -14.55
C GLN A 45 -5.48 -9.05 -13.51
N TYR A 46 -5.78 -8.75 -12.25
CA TYR A 46 -5.01 -9.19 -11.11
C TYR A 46 -5.93 -9.81 -10.08
N ARG A 47 -5.54 -10.96 -9.54
CA ARG A 47 -6.22 -11.58 -8.40
C ARG A 47 -5.72 -10.95 -7.11
N VAL A 48 -6.63 -10.46 -6.28
CA VAL A 48 -6.33 -9.99 -4.93
C VAL A 48 -6.09 -11.22 -4.04
N LEU A 49 -4.87 -11.34 -3.53
CA LEU A 49 -4.43 -12.47 -2.72
C LEU A 49 -4.63 -12.23 -1.23
N LEU A 50 -4.29 -11.02 -0.78
CA LEU A 50 -4.37 -10.57 0.61
C LEU A 50 -4.73 -9.09 0.64
N VAL A 51 -5.44 -8.68 1.69
CA VAL A 51 -5.72 -7.27 2.00
C VAL A 51 -5.48 -7.01 3.48
N GLN A 52 -5.14 -5.78 3.82
CA GLN A 52 -5.10 -5.29 5.19
C GLN A 52 -5.72 -3.89 5.24
N ASP A 53 -6.65 -3.70 6.18
CA ASP A 53 -7.28 -2.41 6.47
C ASP A 53 -7.19 -2.14 7.98
N ASN A 54 -6.29 -1.22 8.35
CA ASN A 54 -6.06 -0.88 9.74
C ASN A 54 -7.02 0.20 10.27
N ASN A 55 -7.97 0.68 9.45
CA ASN A 55 -9.03 1.58 9.92
C ASN A 55 -10.26 0.85 10.44
N ASN A 56 -10.30 -0.47 10.32
CA ASN A 56 -11.46 -1.29 10.67
C ASN A 56 -11.16 -2.28 11.82
N ASP A 57 -10.18 -1.95 12.65
CA ASP A 57 -9.87 -2.76 13.83
C ASP A 57 -10.87 -2.44 14.95
N ALA A 58 -11.78 -3.37 15.21
CA ALA A 58 -12.75 -3.28 16.30
C ALA A 58 -12.10 -3.09 17.68
N HIS A 59 -10.82 -3.38 17.81
CA HIS A 59 -10.05 -3.23 19.05
C HIS A 59 -9.20 -1.95 19.12
N LYS A 60 -9.16 -1.14 18.05
CA LYS A 60 -8.38 0.10 17.94
C LYS A 60 -6.88 -0.02 18.26
N THR A 61 -6.37 -1.25 18.29
CA THR A 61 -4.97 -1.52 18.64
C THR A 61 -4.00 -1.28 17.49
N ASN A 62 -4.51 -1.28 16.25
CA ASN A 62 -3.73 -1.06 15.03
C ASN A 62 -4.37 -0.01 14.11
N ASP A 63 -5.20 0.88 14.68
CA ASP A 63 -5.89 1.94 13.93
C ASP A 63 -4.91 3.05 13.55
N ASN A 64 -4.03 2.74 12.59
CA ASN A 64 -3.01 3.66 12.08
C ASN A 64 -3.27 4.09 10.64
N GLY A 65 -4.42 3.76 10.09
CA GLY A 65 -4.87 4.21 8.78
C GLY A 65 -4.18 3.54 7.58
N MET A 66 -3.35 2.51 7.78
CA MET A 66 -2.69 1.82 6.68
C MET A 66 -3.66 0.88 5.95
N GLN A 67 -3.73 0.99 4.63
CA GLN A 67 -4.32 -0.03 3.77
C GLN A 67 -3.25 -0.62 2.86
N ALA A 68 -3.34 -1.93 2.64
CA ALA A 68 -2.48 -2.64 1.72
C ALA A 68 -3.24 -3.76 0.99
N MET A 69 -2.80 -4.08 -0.21
CA MET A 69 -3.21 -5.28 -0.92
C MET A 69 -2.03 -5.96 -1.60
N ALA A 70 -2.07 -7.27 -1.66
CA ALA A 70 -1.16 -8.07 -2.48
C ALA A 70 -1.94 -8.69 -3.63
N VAL A 71 -1.44 -8.55 -4.84
CA VAL A 71 -2.10 -9.03 -6.06
C VAL A 71 -1.14 -9.82 -6.93
N ALA A 72 -1.68 -10.78 -7.68
CA ALA A 72 -0.94 -11.51 -8.72
C ALA A 72 -1.65 -11.38 -10.07
N PRO A 73 -0.90 -11.28 -11.19
CA PRO A 73 -1.51 -11.20 -12.51
C PRO A 73 -2.27 -12.48 -12.85
N ILE A 74 -3.35 -12.32 -13.62
CA ILE A 74 -4.08 -13.43 -14.23
C ILE A 74 -3.59 -13.57 -15.67
N VAL A 75 -3.00 -14.72 -15.99
CA VAL A 75 -2.44 -15.03 -17.29
C VAL A 75 -3.19 -16.23 -17.88
N LYS A 76 -3.85 -16.06 -19.02
CA LYS A 76 -4.65 -17.11 -19.67
C LYS A 76 -5.68 -17.77 -18.74
N GLY A 77 -6.23 -17.01 -17.80
CA GLY A 77 -7.23 -17.48 -16.83
C GLY A 77 -6.66 -18.01 -15.52
N ASP A 78 -5.36 -18.27 -15.45
CA ASP A 78 -4.69 -18.77 -14.25
C ASP A 78 -3.99 -17.64 -13.47
N ILE A 79 -3.90 -17.80 -12.16
CA ILE A 79 -3.21 -16.84 -11.29
C ILE A 79 -1.70 -17.12 -11.35
N ASP A 80 -0.93 -16.16 -11.84
CA ASP A 80 0.53 -16.26 -11.89
C ASP A 80 1.15 -15.73 -10.59
N THR A 81 1.32 -16.61 -9.61
CA THR A 81 1.95 -16.27 -8.33
C THR A 81 3.47 -16.21 -8.38
N SER A 82 4.11 -16.38 -9.54
CA SER A 82 5.55 -16.13 -9.69
C SER A 82 5.89 -14.64 -9.52
N GLN A 83 4.90 -13.77 -9.70
CA GLN A 83 5.01 -12.33 -9.52
C GLN A 83 3.89 -11.85 -8.60
N VAL A 84 4.23 -11.18 -7.52
CA VAL A 84 3.25 -10.57 -6.60
C VAL A 84 3.58 -9.09 -6.41
N VAL A 85 2.58 -8.24 -6.61
CA VAL A 85 2.67 -6.80 -6.35
C VAL A 85 2.01 -6.49 -5.02
N ILE A 86 2.69 -5.77 -4.16
CA ILE A 86 2.15 -5.24 -2.91
C ILE A 86 1.94 -3.74 -3.09
N ALA A 87 0.70 -3.30 -3.00
CA ALA A 87 0.32 -1.89 -3.07
C ALA A 87 -0.02 -1.37 -1.68
N TYR A 88 0.53 -0.20 -1.33
CA TYR A 88 0.26 0.52 -0.09
C TYR A 88 -0.49 1.80 -0.38
N ALA A 89 -1.58 2.05 0.35
CA ALA A 89 -2.24 3.34 0.34
C ALA A 89 -1.50 4.32 1.24
N GLY A 90 -1.46 5.59 0.82
CA GLY A 90 -1.05 6.68 1.70
C GLY A 90 -2.16 7.08 2.66
N THR A 91 -1.84 7.91 3.65
CA THR A 91 -2.82 8.57 4.51
C THR A 91 -3.72 9.49 3.68
N ASN A 92 -4.92 9.73 4.16
CA ASN A 92 -6.05 10.41 3.52
C ASN A 92 -5.69 11.48 2.49
N ALA A 93 -6.17 11.30 1.26
CA ALA A 93 -6.07 12.30 0.19
C ALA A 93 -6.83 13.62 0.48
N ALA A 94 -7.71 13.67 1.48
CA ALA A 94 -8.39 14.89 1.91
C ALA A 94 -7.44 15.87 2.63
N ASP A 95 -6.39 15.37 3.29
CA ASP A 95 -5.38 16.17 4.00
C ASP A 95 -4.08 16.34 3.21
N SER A 96 -4.05 15.89 1.93
CA SER A 96 -2.82 15.74 1.14
C SER A 96 -2.11 17.06 0.80
N ARG A 97 -2.75 18.22 0.90
CA ARG A 97 -2.11 19.50 0.56
C ARG A 97 -1.11 19.99 1.60
N ASP A 98 -1.35 19.67 2.87
CA ASP A 98 -0.44 20.01 3.96
C ASP A 98 0.60 18.91 4.19
N LEU A 99 0.23 17.65 3.94
CA LEU A 99 1.12 16.49 4.09
C LEU A 99 2.21 16.42 3.00
N ASP A 100 1.94 16.86 1.77
CA ASP A 100 2.96 16.87 0.71
C ASP A 100 4.15 17.78 1.04
N THR A 101 3.91 18.86 1.75
CA THR A 101 4.98 19.80 2.18
C THR A 101 5.77 19.21 3.35
N ASP A 102 5.11 18.62 4.32
CA ASP A 102 5.74 18.00 5.49
C ASP A 102 6.48 16.71 5.11
N TRP A 103 5.96 15.95 4.13
CA TRP A 103 6.62 14.76 3.60
C TRP A 103 7.87 15.06 2.78
N GLN A 104 7.86 16.14 2.00
CA GLN A 104 9.07 16.59 1.29
C GLN A 104 10.17 17.03 2.26
N LEU A 105 9.81 17.57 3.41
CA LEU A 105 10.75 17.88 4.48
C LEU A 105 11.29 16.62 5.16
N LEU A 106 10.45 15.62 5.39
CA LEU A 106 10.86 14.32 5.96
C LEU A 106 11.78 13.52 5.02
N ILE A 107 11.52 13.53 3.72
CA ILE A 107 12.36 12.83 2.72
C ILE A 107 13.67 13.59 2.47
N ARG A 108 13.70 14.92 2.64
CA ARG A 108 14.89 15.77 2.48
C ARG A 108 15.71 15.93 3.76
N GLY A 109 15.12 15.66 4.94
CA GLY A 109 15.84 15.65 6.22
C GLY A 109 16.77 14.45 6.29
N ASN A 110 18.00 14.66 6.74
CA ASN A 110 18.96 13.59 7.01
C ASN A 110 18.35 12.56 7.97
N GLN A 111 18.66 11.29 7.79
CA GLN A 111 18.23 10.22 8.69
C GLN A 111 18.53 10.53 10.19
N ASP A 112 19.50 11.37 10.45
CA ASP A 112 19.87 11.80 11.80
C ASP A 112 18.83 12.71 12.47
N ASP A 113 18.04 13.48 11.70
CA ASP A 113 16.96 14.32 12.22
C ASP A 113 15.70 13.53 12.58
N LEU A 114 15.52 12.34 11.99
CA LEU A 114 14.43 11.43 12.36
C LEU A 114 14.59 10.82 13.76
N VAL A 115 15.80 10.82 14.28
CA VAL A 115 16.13 10.29 15.63
C VAL A 115 16.05 11.36 16.70
N SER A 116 16.09 12.64 16.36
CA SER A 116 16.20 13.74 17.34
C SER A 116 14.90 14.40 17.78
N GLY A 117 13.73 13.91 17.39
CA GLY A 117 12.48 14.12 18.15
C GLY A 117 11.88 15.52 18.13
N ASN A 118 12.09 16.34 17.12
CA ASN A 118 11.58 17.73 17.08
C ASN A 118 10.54 18.00 15.97
N ILE A 119 9.81 16.97 15.55
CA ILE A 119 8.65 17.10 14.67
C ILE A 119 7.40 16.90 15.51
N ASP A 120 6.40 17.78 15.33
CA ASP A 120 5.13 17.77 16.05
C ASP A 120 4.59 16.33 16.20
N GLY A 121 4.60 15.82 17.46
CA GLY A 121 4.74 14.37 17.75
C GLY A 121 3.62 13.43 17.25
N GLY A 122 2.52 13.97 16.68
CA GLY A 122 1.39 13.15 16.22
C GLY A 122 1.62 12.46 14.88
N ASN A 123 2.10 13.18 13.88
CA ASN A 123 2.25 12.66 12.52
C ASN A 123 3.42 11.68 12.39
N PHE A 124 4.49 11.85 13.15
CA PHE A 124 5.65 10.95 13.17
C PHE A 124 5.30 9.57 13.73
N VAL A 125 4.55 9.52 14.84
CA VAL A 125 4.11 8.25 15.45
C VAL A 125 3.21 7.46 14.52
N ILE A 126 2.33 8.12 13.78
CA ILE A 126 1.44 7.48 12.79
C ILE A 126 2.28 6.86 11.67
N ALA A 127 3.24 7.58 11.12
CA ALA A 127 4.09 7.09 10.04
C ALA A 127 4.95 5.89 10.48
N GLU A 128 5.53 5.91 11.68
CA GLU A 128 6.28 4.78 12.22
C GLU A 128 5.39 3.54 12.41
N ASN A 129 4.19 3.72 12.94
CA ASN A 129 3.24 2.62 13.12
C ASN A 129 2.78 2.05 11.78
N GLN A 130 2.55 2.90 10.78
CA GLN A 130 2.22 2.45 9.42
C GLN A 130 3.38 1.69 8.78
N LEU A 131 4.62 2.15 8.94
CA LEU A 131 5.80 1.45 8.45
C LEU A 131 5.92 0.05 9.05
N ARG A 132 5.78 -0.09 10.36
CA ARG A 132 5.80 -1.41 11.03
C ARG A 132 4.69 -2.33 10.51
N SER A 133 3.50 -1.79 10.27
CA SER A 133 2.39 -2.55 9.70
C SER A 133 2.67 -2.96 8.25
N ALA A 134 3.26 -2.08 7.45
CA ALA A 134 3.67 -2.37 6.09
C ALA A 134 4.72 -3.48 6.02
N GLN A 135 5.74 -3.44 6.89
CA GLN A 135 6.75 -4.49 7.01
C GLN A 135 6.15 -5.84 7.41
N LYS A 136 5.25 -5.85 8.40
CA LYS A 136 4.53 -7.07 8.80
C LYS A 136 3.71 -7.65 7.65
N PHE A 137 3.01 -6.82 6.89
CA PHE A 137 2.23 -7.25 5.73
C PHE A 137 3.13 -7.83 4.63
N TYR A 138 4.26 -7.17 4.33
CA TYR A 138 5.26 -7.69 3.39
C TYR A 138 5.77 -9.06 3.83
N GLN A 139 6.17 -9.22 5.08
CA GLN A 139 6.66 -10.48 5.61
C GLN A 139 5.57 -11.58 5.58
N GLN A 140 4.30 -11.22 5.79
CA GLN A 140 3.18 -12.15 5.66
C GLN A 140 3.05 -12.65 4.21
N VAL A 141 3.11 -11.74 3.23
CA VAL A 141 3.08 -12.10 1.80
C VAL A 141 4.27 -12.96 1.44
N LYS A 142 5.49 -12.58 1.85
CA LYS A 142 6.72 -13.32 1.60
C LYS A 142 6.69 -14.75 2.14
N ARG A 143 6.16 -14.94 3.35
CA ARG A 143 5.98 -16.29 3.94
C ARG A 143 4.96 -17.13 3.18
N LYS A 144 3.87 -16.49 2.69
CA LYS A 144 2.80 -17.21 1.97
C LYS A 144 3.20 -17.55 0.53
N TYR A 145 4.04 -16.71 -0.08
CA TYR A 145 4.51 -16.85 -1.45
C TYR A 145 6.05 -16.77 -1.52
N PRO A 146 6.77 -17.78 -0.95
CA PRO A 146 8.22 -17.70 -0.75
C PRO A 146 9.04 -17.72 -2.04
N HIS A 147 8.44 -18.18 -3.15
CA HIS A 147 9.09 -18.29 -4.45
C HIS A 147 8.66 -17.20 -5.43
N SER A 148 7.85 -16.25 -4.99
CA SER A 148 7.39 -15.14 -5.82
C SER A 148 8.43 -14.03 -5.88
N ALA A 149 8.57 -13.41 -7.06
CA ALA A 149 9.20 -12.10 -7.18
C ALA A 149 8.23 -11.06 -6.59
N LEU A 150 8.59 -10.47 -5.46
CA LEU A 150 7.79 -9.44 -4.79
C LEU A 150 8.21 -8.06 -5.29
N THR A 151 7.25 -7.26 -5.69
CA THR A 151 7.43 -5.84 -6.01
C THR A 151 6.45 -4.99 -5.20
N THR A 152 6.79 -3.74 -4.98
CA THR A 152 6.00 -2.83 -4.16
C THR A 152 5.63 -1.58 -4.94
N THR A 153 4.47 -1.00 -4.64
CA THR A 153 4.01 0.26 -5.23
C THR A 153 3.15 1.05 -4.23
N GLY A 154 2.97 2.34 -4.48
CA GLY A 154 2.13 3.19 -3.66
C GLY A 154 2.18 4.64 -4.12
N HIS A 155 1.30 5.48 -3.61
CA HIS A 155 1.30 6.93 -3.80
C HIS A 155 1.55 7.67 -2.49
N SER A 156 2.20 8.83 -2.53
CA SER A 156 2.47 9.66 -1.36
C SER A 156 3.13 8.83 -0.24
N LEU A 157 2.60 8.83 0.97
CA LEU A 157 3.08 7.99 2.07
C LEU A 157 3.16 6.50 1.69
N GLY A 158 2.21 6.00 0.89
CA GLY A 158 2.26 4.62 0.36
C GLY A 158 3.49 4.35 -0.50
N ALA A 159 3.97 5.34 -1.27
CA ALA A 159 5.21 5.22 -2.03
C ALA A 159 6.44 5.14 -1.10
N TYR A 160 6.46 5.90 -0.03
CA TYR A 160 7.51 5.82 0.99
C TYR A 160 7.52 4.43 1.68
N LEU A 161 6.35 3.94 2.10
CA LEU A 161 6.23 2.60 2.67
C LEU A 161 6.73 1.52 1.70
N ALA A 162 6.33 1.62 0.43
CA ALA A 162 6.75 0.71 -0.62
C ALA A 162 8.27 0.70 -0.82
N LEU A 163 8.90 1.88 -0.81
CA LEU A 163 10.35 2.03 -0.99
C LEU A 163 11.14 1.41 0.17
N ILE A 164 10.75 1.72 1.41
CA ILE A 164 11.46 1.22 2.60
C ILE A 164 11.33 -0.29 2.70
N VAL A 165 10.13 -0.82 2.48
CA VAL A 165 9.88 -2.28 2.56
C VAL A 165 10.61 -3.04 1.46
N ALA A 166 10.78 -2.46 0.26
CA ALA A 166 11.53 -3.08 -0.83
C ALA A 166 13.06 -3.14 -0.59
N ALA A 167 13.56 -2.32 0.35
CA ALA A 167 14.99 -2.29 0.70
C ALA A 167 15.39 -3.37 1.72
N GLU A 168 14.43 -4.14 2.27
CA GLU A 168 14.64 -5.26 3.21
C GLU A 168 14.77 -6.61 2.47
#